data_55a628d8fe88546303807091e7c75e36
#
_entry.id   55a628d8fe88546303807091e7c75e36
#
_cell.length_a   1.000
_cell.length_b   1.000
_cell.length_c   1.000
_cell.angle_alpha   90.00
_cell.angle_beta   90.00
_cell.angle_gamma   90.00
#
_symmetry.space_group_name_H-M   'P 1'
#
loop_
_entity.id
_entity.type
_entity.pdbx_description
1 polymer ?
#
loop_
_entity_poly.entity_id
_entity_poly.type
_entity_poly.pdbx_seq_one_letter_code
_entity_poly.pdbx_strand_id
1 'polypeptide(L)'
;MEYKGQALQCINVGNNIAELIFNSHDESVNKFDKNSLQELDEVVRLLGKDKSVKGLLISSGKDSFIVGADINQFLGTFQEPLDILVQWVKDGQQVFSNLENLNLPSV
;
A
#
# COMPACT_ATOMS: atom_id res chain seq x y z
N MET A 1 10.77 -9.86 7.71
CA MET A 1 9.41 -9.30 7.59
C MET A 1 8.71 -9.96 6.42
N GLU A 2 7.62 -10.65 6.70
CA GLU A 2 6.84 -11.36 5.67
C GLU A 2 5.38 -10.97 5.80
N TYR A 3 4.75 -10.64 4.68
CA TYR A 3 3.33 -10.31 4.61
C TYR A 3 2.78 -10.79 3.27
N LYS A 4 1.61 -11.39 3.27
CA LYS A 4 0.94 -11.81 2.05
C LYS A 4 -0.54 -11.46 2.10
N GLY A 5 -0.94 -10.48 1.29
CA GLY A 5 -2.32 -10.04 1.13
C GLY A 5 -2.86 -10.35 -0.25
N GLN A 6 -4.03 -9.82 -0.55
CA GLN A 6 -4.68 -9.98 -1.86
C GLN A 6 -4.17 -8.97 -2.88
N ALA A 7 -3.78 -7.78 -2.43
CA ALA A 7 -3.34 -6.70 -3.31
C ALA A 7 -1.83 -6.52 -3.30
N LEU A 8 -1.17 -6.88 -2.20
CA LEU A 8 0.27 -6.71 -2.07
C LEU A 8 0.87 -7.75 -1.14
N GLN A 9 2.19 -7.89 -1.25
CA GLN A 9 2.96 -8.74 -0.35
C GLN A 9 4.27 -8.05 0.00
N CYS A 10 4.88 -8.44 1.10
CA CYS A 10 6.17 -7.93 1.52
C CYS A 10 7.05 -9.11 1.88
N ILE A 11 8.24 -9.17 1.29
CA ILE A 11 9.17 -10.27 1.46
C ILE A 11 10.56 -9.77 1.82
N ASN A 12 11.34 -10.61 2.49
CA ASN A 12 12.74 -10.36 2.77
C ASN A 12 13.57 -10.82 1.56
N VAL A 13 14.31 -9.91 0.94
CA VAL A 13 15.13 -10.22 -0.24
C VAL A 13 16.63 -10.32 0.07
N GLY A 14 16.99 -10.36 1.35
CA GLY A 14 18.38 -10.46 1.80
C GLY A 14 18.96 -9.11 2.18
N ASN A 15 20.09 -9.13 2.87
CA ASN A 15 20.83 -7.93 3.31
C ASN A 15 19.97 -6.96 4.13
N ASN A 16 18.99 -7.48 4.86
CA ASN A 16 18.05 -6.67 5.67
C ASN A 16 17.18 -5.73 4.81
N ILE A 17 16.95 -6.08 3.56
CA ILE A 17 16.09 -5.34 2.63
C ILE A 17 14.76 -6.08 2.52
N ALA A 18 13.65 -5.35 2.65
CA ALA A 18 12.32 -5.85 2.35
C ALA A 18 11.87 -5.34 0.99
N GLU A 19 11.09 -6.15 0.29
CA GLU A 19 10.46 -5.72 -0.97
C GLU A 19 8.95 -5.75 -0.81
N LEU A 20 8.32 -4.59 -1.00
CA LEU A 20 6.87 -4.43 -1.01
C LEU A 20 6.41 -4.49 -2.45
N ILE A 21 5.64 -5.53 -2.78
CA ILE A 21 5.25 -5.83 -4.16
C ILE A 21 3.75 -5.65 -4.29
N PHE A 22 3.33 -4.70 -5.13
CA PHE A 22 1.93 -4.56 -5.50
C PHE A 22 1.62 -5.57 -6.60
N ASN A 23 0.72 -6.50 -6.31
CA ASN A 23 0.37 -7.58 -7.23
C ASN A 23 -1.04 -8.06 -6.94
N SER A 24 -2.03 -7.28 -7.38
CA SER A 24 -3.44 -7.54 -7.12
C SER A 24 -3.87 -8.89 -7.67
N HIS A 25 -4.44 -9.73 -6.79
CA HIS A 25 -4.91 -11.06 -7.15
C HIS A 25 -6.06 -10.96 -8.16
N ASP A 26 -6.01 -11.79 -9.21
CA ASP A 26 -7.03 -11.87 -10.28
C ASP A 26 -7.25 -10.56 -11.07
N GLU A 27 -6.31 -9.62 -11.01
CA GLU A 27 -6.37 -8.36 -11.74
C GLU A 27 -5.17 -8.26 -12.68
N SER A 28 -5.35 -7.60 -13.83
CA SER A 28 -4.26 -7.36 -14.77
C SER A 28 -3.40 -6.16 -14.39
N VAL A 29 -3.91 -5.28 -13.55
CA VAL A 29 -3.24 -4.05 -13.10
C VAL A 29 -3.42 -3.85 -11.61
N ASN A 30 -2.57 -3.02 -11.02
CA ASN A 30 -2.72 -2.59 -9.64
C ASN A 30 -3.50 -1.29 -9.57
N LYS A 31 -4.46 -1.21 -8.65
CA LYS A 31 -5.25 0.00 -8.37
C LYS A 31 -5.29 0.23 -6.86
N PHE A 32 -5.41 1.50 -6.47
CA PHE A 32 -5.70 1.82 -5.09
C PHE A 32 -7.20 1.74 -4.85
N ASP A 33 -7.59 0.90 -3.90
CA ASP A 33 -8.95 0.75 -3.41
C ASP A 33 -8.89 0.58 -1.89
N LYS A 34 -10.03 0.37 -1.24
CA LYS A 34 -10.07 0.21 0.21
C LYS A 34 -9.20 -0.95 0.68
N ASN A 35 -9.23 -2.06 -0.05
CA ASN A 35 -8.49 -3.26 0.33
C ASN A 35 -6.98 -3.05 0.22
N SER A 36 -6.50 -2.48 -0.90
CA SER A 36 -5.07 -2.26 -1.08
C SER A 36 -4.53 -1.22 -0.10
N LEU A 37 -5.29 -0.18 0.20
CA LEU A 37 -4.90 0.83 1.19
C LEU A 37 -4.86 0.25 2.60
N GLN A 38 -5.80 -0.62 2.94
CA GLN A 38 -5.82 -1.31 4.23
C GLN A 38 -4.61 -2.24 4.37
N GLU A 39 -4.30 -3.00 3.32
CA GLU A 39 -3.12 -3.87 3.33
C GLU A 39 -1.83 -3.07 3.42
N LEU A 40 -1.75 -1.94 2.70
CA LEU A 40 -0.58 -1.05 2.78
C LEU A 40 -0.41 -0.51 4.21
N ASP A 41 -1.49 -0.11 4.85
CA ASP A 41 -1.45 0.35 6.24
C ASP A 41 -0.90 -0.73 7.17
N GLU A 42 -1.36 -1.96 7.01
CA GLU A 42 -0.88 -3.10 7.80
C GLU A 42 0.62 -3.34 7.61
N VAL A 43 1.08 -3.34 6.35
CA VAL A 43 2.51 -3.53 6.04
C VAL A 43 3.36 -2.41 6.62
N VAL A 44 2.92 -1.16 6.49
CA VAL A 44 3.65 -0.01 7.02
C VAL A 44 3.79 -0.11 8.54
N ARG A 45 2.74 -0.53 9.24
CA ARG A 45 2.80 -0.75 10.69
C ARG A 45 3.79 -1.83 11.06
N LEU A 46 3.78 -2.94 10.33
CA LEU A 46 4.72 -4.04 10.57
C LEU A 46 6.17 -3.61 10.31
N LEU A 47 6.40 -2.89 9.22
CA LEU A 47 7.74 -2.36 8.90
C LEU A 47 8.24 -1.39 9.97
N GLY A 48 7.34 -0.57 10.50
CA GLY A 48 7.70 0.36 11.57
C GLY A 48 8.14 -0.30 12.86
N LYS A 49 7.72 -1.55 13.09
CA LYS A 49 8.08 -2.33 14.28
C LYS A 49 9.27 -3.25 14.07
N ASP A 50 9.63 -3.56 12.83
CA ASP A 50 10.69 -4.50 12.50
C ASP A 50 12.03 -3.79 12.40
N LYS A 51 12.82 -3.86 13.46
CA LYS A 51 14.13 -3.21 13.55
C LYS A 51 15.19 -3.86 12.67
N SER A 52 14.93 -5.06 12.15
CA SER A 52 15.88 -5.76 11.28
C SER A 52 15.87 -5.24 9.84
N VAL A 53 14.78 -4.59 9.41
CA VAL A 53 14.67 -4.04 8.06
C VAL A 53 15.45 -2.73 7.97
N LYS A 54 16.38 -2.65 7.02
CA LYS A 54 17.27 -1.49 6.84
C LYS A 54 16.99 -0.73 5.55
N GLY A 55 16.17 -1.27 4.66
CA GLY A 55 15.78 -0.61 3.42
C GLY A 55 14.53 -1.25 2.84
N LEU A 56 13.82 -0.51 2.01
CA LEU A 56 12.57 -0.94 1.40
C LEU A 56 12.59 -0.71 -0.09
N LEU A 57 12.34 -1.77 -0.85
CA LEU A 57 12.07 -1.69 -2.29
C LEU A 57 10.57 -1.74 -2.49
N ILE A 58 10.05 -0.91 -3.39
CA ILE A 58 8.63 -0.89 -3.75
C ILE A 58 8.54 -1.21 -5.23
N SER A 59 7.80 -2.25 -5.58
CA SER A 59 7.74 -2.76 -6.93
C SER A 59 6.35 -3.23 -7.31
N SER A 60 6.19 -3.66 -8.54
CA SER A 60 4.96 -4.24 -9.07
C SER A 60 5.23 -5.61 -9.66
N GLY A 61 4.32 -6.55 -9.42
CA GLY A 61 4.30 -7.84 -10.09
C GLY A 61 3.55 -7.82 -11.43
N LYS A 62 3.08 -6.64 -11.87
CA LYS A 62 2.35 -6.46 -13.14
C LYS A 62 3.23 -5.74 -14.15
N ASP A 63 2.73 -5.60 -15.40
CA ASP A 63 3.44 -4.88 -16.46
C ASP A 63 3.52 -3.37 -16.18
N SER A 64 2.53 -2.80 -15.48
CA SER A 64 2.55 -1.43 -15.01
C SER A 64 2.75 -1.39 -13.50
N PHE A 65 3.07 -0.21 -12.97
CA PHE A 65 3.23 -0.05 -11.52
C PHE A 65 1.86 0.01 -10.85
N ILE A 66 1.23 1.16 -10.79
CA ILE A 66 -0.09 1.37 -10.23
C ILE A 66 -0.80 2.35 -11.15
N VAL A 67 -2.01 2.00 -11.62
CA VAL A 67 -2.70 2.80 -12.64
C VAL A 67 -3.61 3.88 -12.05
N GLY A 68 -3.80 3.91 -10.74
CA GLY A 68 -4.59 4.93 -10.06
C GLY A 68 -5.58 4.33 -9.08
N ALA A 69 -6.60 5.13 -8.71
CA ALA A 69 -7.66 4.70 -7.81
C ALA A 69 -8.73 3.91 -8.57
N ASP A 70 -9.45 3.04 -7.85
CA ASP A 70 -10.57 2.31 -8.43
C ASP A 70 -11.74 3.28 -8.67
N ILE A 71 -12.06 3.52 -9.94
CA ILE A 71 -13.09 4.48 -10.33
C ILE A 71 -14.47 4.09 -9.78
N ASN A 72 -14.77 2.80 -9.76
CA ASN A 72 -16.07 2.32 -9.29
C ASN A 72 -16.26 2.59 -7.80
N GLN A 73 -15.24 2.33 -7.00
CA GLN A 73 -15.27 2.66 -5.58
C GLN A 73 -15.31 4.17 -5.36
N PHE A 74 -14.56 4.92 -6.16
CA PHE A 74 -14.51 6.37 -6.08
C PHE A 74 -15.90 6.98 -6.38
N LEU A 75 -16.57 6.53 -7.44
CA LEU A 75 -17.92 7.00 -7.78
C LEU A 75 -18.93 6.66 -6.70
N GLY A 76 -18.85 5.47 -6.12
CA GLY A 76 -19.71 5.08 -5.00
C GLY A 76 -19.50 5.99 -3.79
N THR A 77 -18.27 6.44 -3.57
CA THR A 77 -17.92 7.33 -2.47
C THR A 77 -18.57 8.71 -2.62
N PHE A 78 -18.79 9.20 -3.85
CA PHE A 78 -19.44 10.49 -4.09
C PHE A 78 -20.87 10.58 -3.59
N GLN A 79 -21.51 9.44 -3.31
CA GLN A 79 -22.87 9.40 -2.76
C GLN A 79 -22.87 9.51 -1.23
N GLU A 80 -21.69 9.45 -0.60
CA GLU A 80 -21.54 9.58 0.83
C GLU A 80 -21.56 11.05 1.25
N PRO A 81 -21.91 11.36 2.53
CA PRO A 81 -21.80 12.72 3.05
C PRO A 81 -20.38 13.27 2.91
N LEU A 82 -20.27 14.60 2.80
CA LEU A 82 -18.98 15.27 2.57
C LEU A 82 -17.95 14.95 3.64
N ASP A 83 -18.36 14.87 4.89
CA ASP A 83 -17.46 14.54 6.00
C ASP A 83 -16.87 13.13 5.89
N ILE A 84 -17.64 12.18 5.37
CA ILE A 84 -17.16 10.81 5.08
C ILE A 84 -16.14 10.83 3.94
N LEU A 85 -16.41 11.60 2.88
CA LEU A 85 -15.48 11.75 1.76
C LEU A 85 -14.15 12.35 2.20
N VAL A 86 -14.20 13.41 2.98
CA VAL A 86 -13.01 14.09 3.51
C VAL A 86 -12.21 13.14 4.38
N GLN A 87 -12.87 12.36 5.23
CA GLN A 87 -12.21 11.40 6.11
C GLN A 87 -11.53 10.29 5.29
N TRP A 88 -12.20 9.78 4.24
CA TRP A 88 -11.64 8.75 3.38
C TRP A 88 -10.34 9.22 2.70
N VAL A 89 -10.34 10.46 2.18
CA VAL A 89 -9.15 11.05 1.55
C VAL A 89 -8.04 11.24 2.58
N LYS A 90 -8.37 11.74 3.76
CA LYS A 90 -7.38 11.93 4.84
C LYS A 90 -6.76 10.61 5.28
N ASP A 91 -7.56 9.56 5.40
CA ASP A 91 -7.08 8.24 5.81
C ASP A 91 -6.09 7.68 4.77
N GLY A 92 -6.40 7.82 3.48
CA GLY A 92 -5.50 7.42 2.41
C GLY A 92 -4.19 8.20 2.43
N GLN A 93 -4.28 9.52 2.57
CA GLN A 93 -3.10 10.39 2.68
C GLN A 93 -2.24 10.01 3.89
N GLN A 94 -2.87 9.66 5.01
CA GLN A 94 -2.16 9.27 6.22
C GLN A 94 -1.36 7.97 6.02
N VAL A 95 -1.91 7.01 5.29
CA VAL A 95 -1.20 5.76 4.98
C VAL A 95 0.08 6.07 4.19
N PHE A 96 0.00 6.92 3.17
CA PHE A 96 1.17 7.30 2.38
C PHE A 96 2.17 8.12 3.19
N SER A 97 1.69 9.02 4.06
CA SER A 97 2.57 9.77 4.95
C SER A 97 3.31 8.84 5.91
N ASN A 98 2.63 7.83 6.43
CA ASN A 98 3.25 6.84 7.32
C ASN A 98 4.32 6.04 6.59
N LEU A 99 4.09 5.69 5.32
CA LEU A 99 5.07 5.02 4.48
C LEU A 99 6.31 5.91 4.28
N GLU A 100 6.09 7.17 3.90
CA GLU A 100 7.17 8.13 3.69
C GLU A 100 7.99 8.36 4.96
N ASN A 101 7.32 8.38 6.11
CA ASN A 101 7.95 8.66 7.41
C ASN A 101 8.55 7.44 8.09
N LEU A 102 8.56 6.28 7.45
CA LEU A 102 9.32 5.13 7.95
C LEU A 102 10.80 5.51 8.07
N ASN A 103 11.41 5.14 9.17
CA ASN A 103 12.81 5.49 9.44
C ASN A 103 13.77 4.53 8.71
N LEU A 104 13.62 4.44 7.39
CA LEU A 104 14.46 3.64 6.51
C LEU A 104 14.37 4.17 5.07
N PRO A 105 15.45 4.03 4.28
CA PRO A 105 15.40 4.45 2.88
C PRO A 105 14.47 3.55 2.07
N SER A 106 13.74 4.14 1.13
CA SER A 106 12.82 3.43 0.23
C SER A 106 12.98 3.89 -1.21
N VAL A 107 12.83 2.93 -2.13
CA VAL A 107 12.92 3.18 -3.57
C VAL A 107 11.80 2.42 -4.28
#